data_b83a17544856661bedee51f191510b56
#
_entry.id   b83a17544856661bedee51f191510b56
#
_cell.length_a   1.000
_cell.length_b   1.000
_cell.length_c   1.000
_cell.angle_alpha   90.00
_cell.angle_beta   90.00
_cell.angle_gamma   90.00
#
_symmetry.space_group_name_H-M   'P 1'
#
loop_
_entity.id
_entity.type
_entity.pdbx_description
1 polymer ?
#
loop_
_entity_poly.entity_id
_entity_poly.type
_entity_poly.pdbx_seq_one_letter_code
_entity_poly.pdbx_strand_id
1 'polypeptide(L)'
;MQEKSGRLVTPPAEGLVNIREGFRWDDCDAYLFDIDGTLLHAHGGVHTGAFSLSVQAVMGHPLPIDSVPLHGSTDTGILRDAFRLAAIPDEVWQPRLEEILVLMRQLVLEQRERMSVTVMPGVLSMLAYLKSRGKRLGVATGNLEQIGWLKIEIAGLRDWFTFGGFSDRHAVRSEMIGQALTAGQLAGTHARVCVVGDTPSDIAAAKANSLPTIAVATGVYSYQALLQHQPEVCTSTLEALLGTVSRQ
;
A
#
# COMPACT_ATOMS: atom_id res chain seq x y z
N MET A 1 7.78 -27.22 22.04
CA MET A 1 6.72 -27.32 21.03
C MET A 1 5.64 -26.33 21.47
N GLN A 2 5.66 -25.10 20.97
CA GLN A 2 4.56 -24.14 21.16
C GLN A 2 3.93 -23.95 19.80
N GLU A 3 2.65 -24.32 19.70
CA GLU A 3 1.81 -24.11 18.54
C GLU A 3 1.74 -22.62 18.23
N LYS A 4 2.24 -22.21 17.08
CA LYS A 4 1.95 -20.89 16.49
C LYS A 4 0.47 -20.89 16.10
N SER A 5 -0.36 -20.36 16.98
CA SER A 5 -1.77 -20.06 16.72
C SER A 5 -1.86 -19.11 15.52
N GLY A 6 -2.12 -19.66 14.34
CA GLY A 6 -2.54 -18.90 13.20
C GLY A 6 -3.86 -18.20 13.54
N ARG A 7 -3.82 -16.88 13.73
CA ARG A 7 -5.05 -16.09 13.84
C ARG A 7 -5.81 -16.26 12.53
N LEU A 8 -6.90 -16.99 12.58
CA LEU A 8 -7.94 -16.94 11.55
C LEU A 8 -8.37 -15.47 11.42
N VAL A 9 -8.00 -14.85 10.31
CA VAL A 9 -8.60 -13.57 9.91
C VAL A 9 -10.06 -13.88 9.62
N THR A 10 -10.95 -13.47 10.52
CA THR A 10 -12.39 -13.53 10.29
C THR A 10 -12.67 -12.74 9.01
N PRO A 11 -13.38 -13.30 8.02
CA PRO A 11 -13.75 -12.55 6.83
C PRO A 11 -14.47 -11.27 7.28
N PRO A 12 -14.22 -10.12 6.63
CA PRO A 12 -14.89 -8.87 6.99
C PRO A 12 -16.40 -9.09 6.93
N ALA A 13 -17.11 -8.57 7.93
CA ALA A 13 -18.57 -8.63 7.96
C ALA A 13 -19.11 -8.04 6.65
N GLU A 14 -19.78 -8.87 5.85
CA GLU A 14 -20.26 -8.49 4.52
C GLU A 14 -21.10 -7.21 4.61
N GLY A 15 -20.75 -6.19 3.82
CA GLY A 15 -21.58 -5.03 3.58
C GLY A 15 -21.43 -3.83 4.53
N LEU A 16 -20.41 -3.77 5.42
CA LEU A 16 -20.19 -2.59 6.27
C LEU A 16 -19.65 -1.42 5.44
N VAL A 17 -20.35 -0.30 5.46
CA VAL A 17 -19.92 0.97 4.86
C VAL A 17 -20.31 2.12 5.79
N ASN A 18 -19.35 2.97 6.10
CA ASN A 18 -19.56 4.26 6.76
C ASN A 18 -19.02 5.36 5.85
N ILE A 19 -19.85 6.33 5.52
CA ILE A 19 -19.48 7.49 4.72
C ILE A 19 -19.75 8.73 5.58
N ARG A 20 -18.73 9.59 5.74
CA ARG A 20 -18.89 10.85 6.44
C ARG A 20 -20.01 11.69 5.78
N GLU A 21 -20.88 12.25 6.57
CA GLU A 21 -21.98 13.10 6.10
C GLU A 21 -21.47 14.19 5.15
N GLY A 22 -22.13 14.35 4.02
CA GLY A 22 -21.79 15.32 2.98
C GLY A 22 -20.60 14.92 2.09
N PHE A 23 -19.90 13.82 2.34
CA PHE A 23 -18.82 13.36 1.49
C PHE A 23 -19.33 12.46 0.36
N ARG A 24 -18.95 12.78 -0.88
CA ARG A 24 -19.24 11.98 -2.07
C ARG A 24 -17.96 11.32 -2.56
N TRP A 25 -17.81 10.05 -2.24
CA TRP A 25 -16.59 9.31 -2.48
C TRP A 25 -16.26 9.10 -3.96
N ASP A 26 -17.26 9.13 -4.84
CA ASP A 26 -17.12 8.95 -6.30
C ASP A 26 -16.98 10.27 -7.08
N ASP A 27 -16.90 11.40 -6.36
CA ASP A 27 -16.85 12.73 -6.95
C ASP A 27 -15.41 13.33 -7.02
N CYS A 28 -14.39 12.58 -6.59
CA CYS A 28 -13.00 12.99 -6.78
C CYS A 28 -12.57 12.85 -8.25
N ASP A 29 -11.56 13.63 -8.66
CA ASP A 29 -11.04 13.65 -10.03
C ASP A 29 -9.99 12.54 -10.24
N ALA A 30 -9.29 12.17 -9.16
CA ALA A 30 -8.29 11.12 -9.17
C ALA A 30 -8.31 10.30 -7.88
N TYR A 31 -7.82 9.05 -7.98
CA TYR A 31 -7.70 8.12 -6.86
C TYR A 31 -6.31 7.52 -6.84
N LEU A 32 -5.69 7.51 -5.65
CA LEU A 32 -4.39 6.91 -5.38
C LEU A 32 -4.61 5.64 -4.54
N PHE A 33 -4.34 4.50 -5.12
CA PHE A 33 -4.54 3.21 -4.46
C PHE A 33 -3.24 2.69 -3.85
N ASP A 34 -3.30 2.24 -2.59
CA ASP A 34 -2.28 1.33 -2.10
C ASP A 34 -2.39 -0.04 -2.79
N ILE A 35 -1.34 -0.86 -2.68
CA ILE A 35 -1.27 -2.15 -3.36
C ILE A 35 -1.61 -3.30 -2.40
N ASP A 36 -0.74 -3.55 -1.41
CA ASP A 36 -0.82 -4.72 -0.54
C ASP A 36 -1.92 -4.59 0.52
N GLY A 37 -2.94 -5.43 0.48
CA GLY A 37 -4.11 -5.36 1.35
C GLY A 37 -5.25 -4.51 0.79
N THR A 38 -4.98 -3.68 -0.22
CA THR A 38 -5.97 -2.80 -0.88
C THR A 38 -6.36 -3.31 -2.26
N LEU A 39 -5.42 -3.39 -3.20
CA LEU A 39 -5.65 -3.91 -4.55
C LEU A 39 -5.50 -5.44 -4.61
N LEU A 40 -4.51 -5.96 -3.91
CA LEU A 40 -4.14 -7.37 -3.96
C LEU A 40 -3.51 -7.85 -2.64
N HIS A 41 -3.42 -9.16 -2.52
CA HIS A 41 -2.59 -9.84 -1.53
C HIS A 41 -1.53 -10.66 -2.25
N ALA A 42 -0.24 -10.39 -1.95
CA ALA A 42 0.88 -11.14 -2.51
C ALA A 42 1.24 -12.33 -1.64
N HIS A 43 1.47 -13.47 -2.26
CA HIS A 43 1.82 -14.74 -1.61
C HIS A 43 3.25 -15.17 -1.96
N GLY A 44 3.76 -16.20 -1.26
CA GLY A 44 5.06 -16.80 -1.54
C GLY A 44 6.24 -16.17 -0.80
N GLY A 45 6.04 -15.08 -0.07
CA GLY A 45 7.08 -14.46 0.78
C GLY A 45 8.29 -13.91 0.03
N VAL A 46 8.20 -13.77 -1.31
CA VAL A 46 9.33 -13.34 -2.16
C VAL A 46 9.81 -11.95 -1.78
N HIS A 47 8.89 -10.99 -1.66
CA HIS A 47 9.24 -9.62 -1.29
C HIS A 47 9.76 -9.53 0.15
N THR A 48 9.09 -10.16 1.11
CA THR A 48 9.51 -10.16 2.51
C THR A 48 10.88 -10.84 2.69
N GLY A 49 11.13 -11.94 1.96
CA GLY A 49 12.42 -12.61 1.97
C GLY A 49 13.56 -11.78 1.38
N ALA A 50 13.27 -10.92 0.41
CA ALA A 50 14.26 -10.07 -0.24
C ALA A 50 14.89 -9.06 0.73
N PHE A 51 14.15 -8.57 1.74
CA PHE A 51 14.71 -7.72 2.80
C PHE A 51 15.88 -8.41 3.51
N SER A 52 15.64 -9.58 4.08
CA SER A 52 16.65 -10.30 4.85
C SER A 52 17.85 -10.72 3.99
N LEU A 53 17.59 -11.19 2.76
CA LEU A 53 18.63 -11.65 1.85
C LEU A 53 19.53 -10.50 1.37
N SER A 54 18.94 -9.36 0.98
CA SER A 54 19.72 -8.22 0.50
C SER A 54 20.56 -7.61 1.62
N VAL A 55 20.00 -7.45 2.81
CA VAL A 55 20.77 -6.93 3.95
C VAL A 55 21.89 -7.88 4.33
N GLN A 56 21.61 -9.19 4.45
CA GLN A 56 22.65 -10.18 4.76
C GLN A 56 23.78 -10.15 3.75
N ALA A 57 23.48 -10.03 2.46
CA ALA A 57 24.49 -10.00 1.39
C ALA A 57 25.34 -8.72 1.43
N VAL A 58 24.71 -7.56 1.67
CA VAL A 58 25.41 -6.25 1.63
C VAL A 58 26.11 -5.94 2.95
N MET A 59 25.48 -6.23 4.09
CA MET A 59 25.98 -5.86 5.41
C MET A 59 26.76 -7.00 6.11
N GLY A 60 26.67 -8.23 5.60
CA GLY A 60 27.34 -9.40 6.18
C GLY A 60 26.65 -10.00 7.41
N HIS A 61 25.53 -9.40 7.87
CA HIS A 61 24.76 -9.88 9.03
C HIS A 61 23.28 -9.63 8.83
N PRO A 62 22.37 -10.44 9.45
CA PRO A 62 20.95 -10.25 9.35
C PRO A 62 20.47 -9.05 10.16
N LEU A 63 19.30 -8.51 9.79
CA LEU A 63 18.54 -7.54 10.58
C LEU A 63 17.26 -8.17 11.13
N PRO A 64 16.71 -7.64 12.23
CA PRO A 64 15.46 -8.12 12.83
C PRO A 64 14.23 -7.56 12.08
N ILE A 65 14.11 -7.84 10.76
CA ILE A 65 13.03 -7.35 9.90
C ILE A 65 11.65 -7.73 10.45
N ASP A 66 11.50 -8.95 10.99
CA ASP A 66 10.24 -9.42 11.56
C ASP A 66 9.84 -8.71 12.87
N SER A 67 10.72 -7.90 13.43
CA SER A 67 10.48 -7.15 14.67
C SER A 67 10.05 -5.70 14.44
N VAL A 68 9.99 -5.26 13.18
CA VAL A 68 9.50 -3.94 12.81
C VAL A 68 8.10 -4.03 12.17
N PRO A 69 7.26 -3.00 12.28
CA PRO A 69 5.96 -2.97 11.61
C PRO A 69 6.13 -3.01 10.09
N LEU A 70 5.60 -4.06 9.44
CA LEU A 70 5.66 -4.19 7.98
C LEU A 70 4.45 -3.54 7.32
N HIS A 71 3.25 -3.76 7.87
CA HIS A 71 2.00 -3.28 7.28
C HIS A 71 1.83 -1.76 7.41
N GLY A 72 1.64 -1.10 6.28
CA GLY A 72 1.52 0.36 6.21
C GLY A 72 2.85 1.10 6.24
N SER A 73 3.99 0.40 6.33
CA SER A 73 5.32 0.98 6.24
C SER A 73 5.81 1.03 4.78
N THR A 74 6.82 1.86 4.52
CA THR A 74 7.54 1.88 3.25
C THR A 74 8.74 0.92 3.31
N ASP A 75 9.16 0.36 2.18
CA ASP A 75 10.31 -0.56 2.15
C ASP A 75 11.58 0.10 2.72
N THR A 76 11.85 1.34 2.35
CA THR A 76 12.97 2.12 2.92
C THR A 76 12.76 2.45 4.40
N GLY A 77 11.51 2.64 4.83
CA GLY A 77 11.15 2.84 6.23
C GLY A 77 11.38 1.60 7.07
N ILE A 78 11.01 0.42 6.56
CA ILE A 78 11.26 -0.87 7.20
C ILE A 78 12.76 -1.08 7.42
N LEU A 79 13.58 -0.85 6.40
CA LEU A 79 15.04 -0.96 6.52
C LEU A 79 15.59 0.01 7.55
N ARG A 80 15.21 1.29 7.50
CA ARG A 80 15.62 2.31 8.47
C ARG A 80 15.30 1.88 9.91
N ASP A 81 14.08 1.42 10.14
CA ASP A 81 13.62 1.08 11.48
C ASP A 81 14.27 -0.22 11.97
N ALA A 82 14.56 -1.18 11.09
CA ALA A 82 15.30 -2.39 11.41
C ALA A 82 16.77 -2.10 11.76
N PHE A 83 17.44 -1.19 11.03
CA PHE A 83 18.80 -0.73 11.36
C PHE A 83 18.84 -0.04 12.73
N ARG A 84 17.87 0.83 13.01
CA ARG A 84 17.76 1.50 14.31
C ARG A 84 17.49 0.52 15.44
N LEU A 85 16.62 -0.47 15.23
CA LEU A 85 16.36 -1.50 16.22
C LEU A 85 17.62 -2.35 16.51
N ALA A 86 18.44 -2.59 15.50
CA ALA A 86 19.74 -3.27 15.64
C ALA A 86 20.84 -2.38 16.21
N ALA A 87 20.54 -1.12 16.56
CA ALA A 87 21.50 -0.10 17.02
C ALA A 87 22.69 0.12 16.07
N ILE A 88 22.47 -0.02 14.76
CA ILE A 88 23.47 0.26 13.72
C ILE A 88 23.42 1.74 13.38
N PRO A 89 24.53 2.48 13.52
CA PRO A 89 24.56 3.92 13.25
C PRO A 89 24.22 4.25 11.81
N ASP A 90 23.59 5.41 11.59
CA ASP A 90 23.18 5.89 10.27
C ASP A 90 24.36 5.98 9.29
N GLU A 91 25.55 6.36 9.77
CA GLU A 91 26.78 6.49 8.97
C GLU A 91 27.26 5.13 8.40
N VAL A 92 26.85 4.02 9.01
CA VAL A 92 27.23 2.66 8.59
C VAL A 92 26.32 2.14 7.48
N TRP A 93 25.01 2.31 7.62
CA TRP A 93 24.05 1.70 6.70
C TRP A 93 23.57 2.63 5.58
N GLN A 94 23.46 3.95 5.83
CA GLN A 94 22.95 4.88 4.81
C GLN A 94 23.77 4.86 3.51
N PRO A 95 25.12 4.85 3.53
CA PRO A 95 25.90 4.73 2.30
C PRO A 95 25.69 3.42 1.53
N ARG A 96 25.16 2.38 2.19
CA ARG A 96 24.91 1.07 1.60
C ARG A 96 23.43 0.86 1.20
N LEU A 97 22.55 1.83 1.53
CA LEU A 97 21.11 1.68 1.32
C LEU A 97 20.79 1.39 -0.15
N GLU A 98 21.34 2.17 -1.09
CA GLU A 98 21.03 1.96 -2.51
C GLU A 98 21.48 0.58 -3.00
N GLU A 99 22.59 0.06 -2.53
CA GLU A 99 23.05 -1.29 -2.86
C GLU A 99 22.07 -2.36 -2.35
N ILE A 100 21.54 -2.17 -1.13
CA ILE A 100 20.51 -3.04 -0.57
C ILE A 100 19.23 -2.98 -1.42
N LEU A 101 18.76 -1.78 -1.78
CA LEU A 101 17.56 -1.59 -2.58
C LEU A 101 17.69 -2.17 -4.01
N VAL A 102 18.86 -2.02 -4.63
CA VAL A 102 19.16 -2.64 -5.93
C VAL A 102 19.05 -4.16 -5.84
N LEU A 103 19.69 -4.75 -4.82
CA LEU A 103 19.67 -6.19 -4.63
C LEU A 103 18.28 -6.71 -4.28
N MET A 104 17.48 -5.96 -3.49
CA MET A 104 16.08 -6.32 -3.23
C MET A 104 15.27 -6.42 -4.52
N ARG A 105 15.37 -5.41 -5.41
CA ARG A 105 14.67 -5.42 -6.70
C ARG A 105 15.10 -6.63 -7.54
N GLN A 106 16.40 -6.88 -7.62
CA GLN A 106 16.96 -8.03 -8.37
C GLN A 106 16.44 -9.35 -7.81
N LEU A 107 16.52 -9.59 -6.51
CA LEU A 107 16.06 -10.84 -5.87
C LEU A 107 14.56 -11.08 -6.08
N VAL A 108 13.74 -10.03 -6.05
CA VAL A 108 12.30 -10.16 -6.30
C VAL A 108 12.04 -10.50 -7.77
N LEU A 109 12.72 -9.85 -8.71
CA LEU A 109 12.57 -10.13 -10.14
C LEU A 109 13.03 -11.54 -10.52
N GLU A 110 14.15 -12.01 -9.98
CA GLU A 110 14.67 -13.36 -10.21
C GLU A 110 13.71 -14.44 -9.69
N GLN A 111 12.97 -14.14 -8.63
CA GLN A 111 12.02 -15.07 -8.00
C GLN A 111 10.56 -14.80 -8.39
N ARG A 112 10.29 -13.95 -9.38
CA ARG A 112 8.92 -13.55 -9.78
C ARG A 112 7.96 -14.71 -10.03
N GLU A 113 8.46 -15.81 -10.58
CA GLU A 113 7.66 -17.03 -10.87
C GLU A 113 7.12 -17.72 -9.59
N ARG A 114 7.71 -17.40 -8.43
CA ARG A 114 7.28 -17.89 -7.12
C ARG A 114 6.26 -16.96 -6.45
N MET A 115 6.09 -15.75 -6.98
CA MET A 115 5.12 -14.79 -6.48
C MET A 115 3.77 -15.07 -7.13
N SER A 116 2.74 -15.26 -6.32
CA SER A 116 1.36 -15.26 -6.77
C SER A 116 0.58 -14.17 -6.05
N VAL A 117 -0.50 -13.70 -6.66
CA VAL A 117 -1.31 -12.63 -6.10
C VAL A 117 -2.79 -13.00 -6.15
N THR A 118 -3.55 -12.53 -5.15
CA THR A 118 -5.01 -12.59 -5.14
C THR A 118 -5.54 -11.16 -5.18
N VAL A 119 -6.33 -10.82 -6.19
CA VAL A 119 -6.98 -9.50 -6.30
C VAL A 119 -8.08 -9.40 -5.24
N MET A 120 -8.16 -8.27 -4.55
CA MET A 120 -9.12 -8.05 -3.47
C MET A 120 -10.56 -7.91 -3.99
N PRO A 121 -11.58 -8.27 -3.17
CA PRO A 121 -12.98 -8.20 -3.56
C PRO A 121 -13.41 -6.80 -4.01
N GLY A 122 -14.05 -6.72 -5.17
CA GLY A 122 -14.57 -5.48 -5.74
C GLY A 122 -13.56 -4.60 -6.47
N VAL A 123 -12.26 -4.95 -6.48
CA VAL A 123 -11.21 -4.11 -7.11
C VAL A 123 -11.49 -3.89 -8.59
N LEU A 124 -11.65 -4.94 -9.38
CA LEU A 124 -11.88 -4.80 -10.83
C LEU A 124 -13.13 -3.97 -11.14
N SER A 125 -14.22 -4.21 -10.41
CA SER A 125 -15.47 -3.46 -10.57
C SER A 125 -15.30 -1.99 -10.18
N MET A 126 -14.57 -1.70 -9.11
CA MET A 126 -14.27 -0.33 -8.67
C MET A 126 -13.41 0.42 -9.70
N LEU A 127 -12.34 -0.20 -10.20
CA LEU A 127 -11.47 0.41 -11.22
C LEU A 127 -12.26 0.68 -12.52
N ALA A 128 -13.09 -0.27 -12.95
CA ALA A 128 -13.96 -0.10 -14.12
C ALA A 128 -14.98 1.03 -13.93
N TYR A 129 -15.63 1.09 -12.75
CA TYR A 129 -16.57 2.15 -12.41
C TYR A 129 -15.91 3.53 -12.46
N LEU A 130 -14.78 3.72 -11.79
CA LEU A 130 -14.06 4.98 -11.76
C LEU A 130 -13.56 5.39 -13.16
N LYS A 131 -13.01 4.45 -13.92
CA LYS A 131 -12.54 4.70 -15.29
C LYS A 131 -13.67 5.09 -16.24
N SER A 132 -14.86 4.45 -16.12
CA SER A 132 -16.04 4.81 -16.94
C SER A 132 -16.53 6.23 -16.68
N ARG A 133 -16.21 6.79 -15.49
CA ARG A 133 -16.52 8.17 -15.10
C ARG A 133 -15.38 9.16 -15.41
N GLY A 134 -14.39 8.72 -16.18
CA GLY A 134 -13.24 9.55 -16.58
C GLY A 134 -12.26 9.87 -15.45
N LYS A 135 -12.29 9.10 -14.33
CA LYS A 135 -11.40 9.35 -13.19
C LYS A 135 -9.98 8.89 -13.50
N ARG A 136 -9.00 9.62 -12.99
CA ARG A 136 -7.58 9.29 -13.11
C ARG A 136 -7.19 8.33 -11.99
N LEU A 137 -6.49 7.25 -12.33
CA LEU A 137 -6.09 6.21 -11.40
C LEU A 137 -4.57 6.14 -11.30
N GLY A 138 -4.06 6.26 -10.08
CA GLY A 138 -2.66 6.11 -9.74
C GLY A 138 -2.49 5.18 -8.55
N VAL A 139 -1.23 4.79 -8.28
CA VAL A 139 -0.87 4.05 -7.08
C VAL A 139 -0.07 4.92 -6.12
N ALA A 140 -0.18 4.63 -4.82
CA ALA A 140 0.63 5.22 -3.77
C ALA A 140 0.94 4.13 -2.75
N THR A 141 2.14 3.54 -2.82
CA THR A 141 2.47 2.32 -2.10
C THR A 141 3.82 2.38 -1.41
N GLY A 142 3.94 1.69 -0.27
CA GLY A 142 5.21 1.51 0.42
C GLY A 142 6.22 0.62 -0.30
N ASN A 143 5.86 -0.02 -1.39
CA ASN A 143 6.77 -0.82 -2.19
C ASN A 143 7.80 0.04 -2.95
N LEU A 144 8.97 -0.52 -3.22
CA LEU A 144 9.86 -0.01 -4.27
C LEU A 144 9.14 -0.04 -5.61
N GLU A 145 9.40 0.93 -6.49
CA GLU A 145 8.66 1.12 -7.75
C GLU A 145 8.60 -0.15 -8.61
N GLN A 146 9.74 -0.78 -8.85
CA GLN A 146 9.80 -1.98 -9.69
C GLN A 146 9.05 -3.17 -9.07
N ILE A 147 9.06 -3.28 -7.73
CA ILE A 147 8.35 -4.35 -7.00
C ILE A 147 6.83 -4.08 -7.01
N GLY A 148 6.42 -2.84 -6.78
CA GLY A 148 5.01 -2.45 -6.83
C GLY A 148 4.41 -2.69 -8.20
N TRP A 149 5.09 -2.25 -9.27
CA TRP A 149 4.62 -2.50 -10.64
C TRP A 149 4.59 -3.99 -10.99
N LEU A 150 5.58 -4.78 -10.57
CA LEU A 150 5.58 -6.23 -10.78
C LEU A 150 4.36 -6.91 -10.15
N LYS A 151 4.01 -6.56 -8.91
CA LYS A 151 2.81 -7.11 -8.24
C LYS A 151 1.52 -6.78 -9.01
N ILE A 152 1.38 -5.53 -9.46
CA ILE A 152 0.24 -5.07 -10.25
C ILE A 152 0.19 -5.76 -11.62
N GLU A 153 1.35 -6.00 -12.25
CA GLU A 153 1.45 -6.72 -13.52
C GLU A 153 1.04 -8.17 -13.36
N ILE A 154 1.53 -8.88 -12.35
CA ILE A 154 1.12 -10.27 -12.04
C ILE A 154 -0.39 -10.35 -11.78
N ALA A 155 -0.99 -9.32 -11.16
CA ALA A 155 -2.43 -9.22 -10.92
C ALA A 155 -3.26 -8.92 -12.19
N GLY A 156 -2.64 -8.61 -13.32
CA GLY A 156 -3.34 -8.16 -14.54
C GLY A 156 -3.96 -6.77 -14.41
N LEU A 157 -3.44 -5.94 -13.50
CA LEU A 157 -4.00 -4.61 -13.21
C LEU A 157 -3.16 -3.47 -13.81
N ARG A 158 -2.06 -3.74 -14.53
CA ARG A 158 -1.10 -2.72 -14.97
C ARG A 158 -1.73 -1.60 -15.80
N ASP A 159 -2.64 -1.92 -16.69
CA ASP A 159 -3.25 -0.98 -17.65
C ASP A 159 -4.29 -0.03 -17.02
N TRP A 160 -4.63 -0.23 -15.75
CA TRP A 160 -5.53 0.65 -15.03
C TRP A 160 -4.82 1.91 -14.52
N PHE A 161 -3.52 1.85 -14.28
CA PHE A 161 -2.76 2.88 -13.59
C PHE A 161 -1.74 3.54 -14.53
N THR A 162 -1.70 4.87 -14.53
CA THR A 162 -0.84 5.66 -15.41
C THR A 162 0.31 6.36 -14.69
N PHE A 163 0.28 6.42 -13.36
CA PHE A 163 1.29 7.07 -12.54
C PHE A 163 1.32 6.46 -11.14
N GLY A 164 2.36 6.79 -10.34
CA GLY A 164 2.46 6.30 -8.97
C GLY A 164 3.48 7.06 -8.13
N GLY A 165 3.40 6.81 -6.82
CA GLY A 165 4.38 7.18 -5.82
C GLY A 165 4.84 5.94 -5.07
N PHE A 166 6.15 5.83 -4.85
CA PHE A 166 6.83 4.64 -4.36
C PHE A 166 7.87 4.99 -3.30
N SER A 167 8.40 3.98 -2.63
CA SER A 167 9.29 4.19 -1.49
C SER A 167 10.77 4.33 -1.84
N ASP A 168 11.16 4.27 -3.10
CA ASP A 168 12.58 4.25 -3.50
C ASP A 168 13.41 5.38 -2.89
N ARG A 169 12.82 6.54 -2.70
CA ARG A 169 13.46 7.73 -2.12
C ARG A 169 12.77 8.27 -0.87
N HIS A 170 11.73 7.59 -0.41
CA HIS A 170 10.85 8.08 0.64
C HIS A 170 10.66 7.04 1.74
N ALA A 171 11.27 7.28 2.89
CA ALA A 171 11.04 6.46 4.09
C ALA A 171 9.72 6.82 4.81
N VAL A 172 9.07 7.92 4.42
CA VAL A 172 7.83 8.42 5.02
C VAL A 172 6.69 8.36 4.01
N ARG A 173 5.58 7.73 4.40
CA ARG A 173 4.46 7.46 3.48
C ARG A 173 3.80 8.72 2.93
N SER A 174 3.76 9.82 3.68
CA SER A 174 3.20 11.09 3.19
C SER A 174 4.00 11.72 2.05
N GLU A 175 5.33 11.54 2.04
CA GLU A 175 6.20 12.04 0.96
C GLU A 175 5.95 11.25 -0.34
N MET A 176 5.71 9.97 -0.24
CA MET A 176 5.36 9.09 -1.34
C MET A 176 4.02 9.49 -2.00
N ILE A 177 3.01 9.90 -1.20
CA ILE A 177 1.78 10.48 -1.75
C ILE A 177 2.08 11.78 -2.50
N GLY A 178 2.94 12.66 -1.96
CA GLY A 178 3.40 13.87 -2.65
C GLY A 178 4.05 13.57 -3.99
N GLN A 179 4.87 12.52 -4.06
CA GLN A 179 5.46 12.04 -5.32
C GLN A 179 4.38 11.59 -6.31
N ALA A 180 3.38 10.81 -5.85
CA ALA A 180 2.26 10.37 -6.70
C ALA A 180 1.48 11.56 -7.28
N LEU A 181 1.20 12.58 -6.46
CA LEU A 181 0.54 13.81 -6.92
C LEU A 181 1.35 14.53 -8.01
N THR A 182 2.68 14.59 -7.84
CA THR A 182 3.59 15.21 -8.81
C THR A 182 3.64 14.41 -10.11
N ALA A 183 3.85 13.08 -10.03
CA ALA A 183 3.88 12.19 -11.19
C ALA A 183 2.55 12.20 -11.96
N GLY A 184 1.44 12.33 -11.25
CA GLY A 184 0.11 12.48 -11.83
C GLY A 184 -0.20 13.89 -12.31
N GLN A 185 0.70 14.87 -12.22
CA GLN A 185 0.42 16.28 -12.53
C GLN A 185 -0.84 16.80 -11.79
N LEU A 186 -0.99 16.41 -10.55
CA LEU A 186 -2.11 16.77 -9.67
C LEU A 186 -1.68 17.80 -8.60
N ALA A 187 -0.38 17.86 -8.33
CA ALA A 187 0.20 18.81 -7.36
C ALA A 187 -0.05 20.25 -7.80
N GLY A 188 -0.52 21.11 -6.88
CA GLY A 188 -0.79 22.52 -7.14
C GLY A 188 -2.02 22.78 -8.03
N THR A 189 -2.82 21.77 -8.35
CA THR A 189 -4.07 21.90 -9.09
C THR A 189 -5.27 21.97 -8.15
N HIS A 190 -6.46 22.28 -8.69
CA HIS A 190 -7.73 22.20 -7.97
C HIS A 190 -8.36 20.80 -8.02
N ALA A 191 -7.65 19.80 -8.55
CA ALA A 191 -8.15 18.44 -8.64
C ALA A 191 -8.37 17.84 -7.24
N ARG A 192 -9.55 17.28 -7.02
CA ARG A 192 -9.87 16.54 -5.80
C ARG A 192 -9.32 15.14 -5.93
N VAL A 193 -8.37 14.78 -5.07
CA VAL A 193 -7.71 13.48 -5.05
C VAL A 193 -8.11 12.74 -3.80
N CYS A 194 -8.40 11.44 -3.92
CA CYS A 194 -8.73 10.58 -2.79
C CYS A 194 -7.70 9.45 -2.69
N VAL A 195 -7.26 9.14 -1.48
CA VAL A 195 -6.39 7.99 -1.19
C VAL A 195 -7.26 6.79 -0.83
N VAL A 196 -6.92 5.62 -1.35
CA VAL A 196 -7.59 4.34 -1.03
C VAL A 196 -6.55 3.42 -0.42
N GLY A 197 -6.77 2.98 0.82
CA GLY A 197 -5.79 2.16 1.54
C GLY A 197 -6.43 1.35 2.67
N ASP A 198 -5.71 0.34 3.19
CA ASP A 198 -6.20 -0.60 4.20
C ASP A 198 -5.55 -0.42 5.58
N THR A 199 -4.70 0.60 5.75
CA THR A 199 -3.97 0.80 7.01
C THR A 199 -4.20 2.19 7.64
N PRO A 200 -4.00 2.33 8.97
CA PRO A 200 -3.94 3.63 9.63
C PRO A 200 -2.88 4.57 9.03
N SER A 201 -1.80 4.01 8.48
CA SER A 201 -0.72 4.77 7.84
C SER A 201 -1.20 5.46 6.55
N ASP A 202 -2.10 4.82 5.78
CA ASP A 202 -2.72 5.44 4.60
C ASP A 202 -3.56 6.65 4.99
N ILE A 203 -4.39 6.48 6.02
CA ILE A 203 -5.24 7.55 6.53
C ILE A 203 -4.39 8.73 7.03
N ALA A 204 -3.33 8.43 7.80
CA ALA A 204 -2.43 9.47 8.33
C ALA A 204 -1.66 10.18 7.21
N ALA A 205 -1.16 9.45 6.22
CA ALA A 205 -0.44 10.00 5.08
C ALA A 205 -1.33 10.84 4.17
N ALA A 206 -2.58 10.43 3.94
CA ALA A 206 -3.57 11.22 3.22
C ALA A 206 -3.87 12.54 3.96
N LYS A 207 -4.14 12.49 5.26
CA LYS A 207 -4.37 13.67 6.10
C LYS A 207 -3.20 14.65 6.08
N ALA A 208 -1.96 14.14 6.13
CA ALA A 208 -0.76 14.98 6.04
C ALA A 208 -0.66 15.73 4.70
N ASN A 209 -1.30 15.22 3.64
CA ASN A 209 -1.41 15.86 2.33
C ASN A 209 -2.76 16.58 2.12
N SER A 210 -3.57 16.73 3.17
CA SER A 210 -4.91 17.33 3.11
C SER A 210 -5.86 16.63 2.12
N LEU A 211 -5.72 15.29 1.98
CA LEU A 211 -6.52 14.47 1.08
C LEU A 211 -7.53 13.62 1.87
N PRO A 212 -8.74 13.42 1.32
CA PRO A 212 -9.70 12.46 1.85
C PRO A 212 -9.21 11.01 1.65
N THR A 213 -9.74 10.10 2.48
CA THR A 213 -9.39 8.68 2.43
C THR A 213 -10.62 7.78 2.37
N ILE A 214 -10.54 6.78 1.50
CA ILE A 214 -11.38 5.58 1.54
C ILE A 214 -10.54 4.49 2.22
N ALA A 215 -10.86 4.17 3.46
CA ALA A 215 -10.24 3.07 4.20
C ALA A 215 -11.00 1.77 3.93
N VAL A 216 -10.29 0.72 3.48
CA VAL A 216 -10.86 -0.58 3.15
C VAL A 216 -10.31 -1.67 4.06
N ALA A 217 -11.18 -2.43 4.72
CA ALA A 217 -10.78 -3.42 5.73
C ALA A 217 -10.49 -4.81 5.09
N THR A 218 -9.72 -4.81 4.00
CA THR A 218 -9.32 -6.04 3.27
C THR A 218 -7.90 -6.50 3.64
N GLY A 219 -7.13 -5.67 4.34
CA GLY A 219 -5.81 -6.02 4.85
C GLY A 219 -5.85 -6.57 6.28
N VAL A 220 -4.82 -6.26 7.07
CA VAL A 220 -4.65 -6.80 8.44
C VAL A 220 -5.46 -6.04 9.50
N TYR A 221 -5.91 -4.83 9.20
CA TYR A 221 -6.65 -3.99 10.14
C TYR A 221 -8.15 -4.23 10.02
N SER A 222 -8.81 -4.38 11.17
CA SER A 222 -10.26 -4.51 11.21
C SER A 222 -10.96 -3.20 10.83
N TYR A 223 -12.22 -3.31 10.36
CA TYR A 223 -13.07 -2.16 10.07
C TYR A 223 -13.15 -1.17 11.25
N GLN A 224 -13.32 -1.67 12.48
CA GLN A 224 -13.39 -0.85 13.68
C GLN A 224 -12.06 -0.13 13.96
N ALA A 225 -10.93 -0.80 13.76
CA ALA A 225 -9.62 -0.18 13.93
C ALA A 225 -9.41 0.97 12.93
N LEU A 226 -9.76 0.78 11.66
CA LEU A 226 -9.66 1.83 10.66
C LEU A 226 -10.61 3.01 10.94
N LEU A 227 -11.84 2.72 11.36
CA LEU A 227 -12.84 3.74 11.67
C LEU A 227 -12.39 4.69 12.80
N GLN A 228 -11.62 4.21 13.77
CA GLN A 228 -11.05 5.03 14.84
C GLN A 228 -10.12 6.15 14.33
N HIS A 229 -9.52 5.95 13.15
CA HIS A 229 -8.69 6.97 12.48
C HIS A 229 -9.49 7.98 11.66
N GLN A 230 -10.83 7.93 11.71
CA GLN A 230 -11.75 8.90 11.09
C GLN A 230 -11.44 9.19 9.61
N PRO A 231 -11.42 8.15 8.74
CA PRO A 231 -11.38 8.38 7.30
C PRO A 231 -12.72 8.98 6.82
N GLU A 232 -12.75 9.56 5.62
CA GLU A 232 -14.00 10.03 5.01
C GLU A 232 -14.94 8.90 4.64
N VAL A 233 -14.36 7.74 4.28
CA VAL A 233 -15.09 6.48 4.06
C VAL A 233 -14.34 5.36 4.77
N CYS A 234 -15.09 4.50 5.47
CA CYS A 234 -14.61 3.21 5.94
C CYS A 234 -15.52 2.13 5.38
N THR A 235 -14.94 1.13 4.72
CA THR A 235 -15.72 0.04 4.12
C THR A 235 -15.07 -1.32 4.39
N SER A 236 -15.90 -2.37 4.44
CA SER A 236 -15.37 -3.74 4.57
C SER A 236 -14.66 -4.22 3.29
N THR A 237 -15.19 -3.84 2.12
CA THR A 237 -14.62 -4.15 0.80
C THR A 237 -14.95 -3.04 -0.19
N LEU A 238 -14.22 -2.96 -1.30
CA LEU A 238 -14.58 -2.05 -2.41
C LEU A 238 -15.90 -2.45 -3.08
N GLU A 239 -16.25 -3.73 -3.05
CA GLU A 239 -17.54 -4.21 -3.53
C GLU A 239 -18.72 -3.68 -2.69
N ALA A 240 -18.59 -3.69 -1.36
CA ALA A 240 -19.57 -3.13 -0.46
C ALA A 240 -19.78 -1.62 -0.70
N LEU A 241 -18.69 -0.89 -0.95
CA LEU A 241 -18.78 0.54 -1.26
C LEU A 241 -19.48 0.81 -2.59
N LEU A 242 -19.21 0.02 -3.64
CA LEU A 242 -19.90 0.11 -4.93
C LEU A 242 -21.41 -0.13 -4.79
N GLY A 243 -21.81 -1.03 -3.89
CA GLY A 243 -23.21 -1.29 -3.59
C GLY A 243 -23.99 -0.07 -3.10
N THR A 244 -23.32 1.00 -2.66
CA THR A 244 -23.98 2.26 -2.25
C THR A 244 -24.40 3.13 -3.43
N VAL A 245 -23.77 2.99 -4.59
CA VAL A 245 -24.11 3.77 -5.81
C VAL A 245 -25.44 3.33 -6.41
N SER A 246 -25.72 2.03 -6.37
CA SER A 246 -26.94 1.47 -6.94
C SER A 246 -28.22 1.78 -6.14
N ARG A 247 -28.09 2.45 -4.99
CA ARG A 247 -29.21 2.79 -4.07
C ARG A 247 -29.56 4.29 -4.07
N GLN A 248 -28.87 5.10 -4.87
CA GLN A 248 -29.17 6.52 -5.12
C GLN A 248 -29.85 6.69 -6.49
#